data_671133d0258babedd9153216c2b780a7
#
_entry.id   671133d0258babedd9153216c2b780a7
#
_cell.length_a   1.000
_cell.length_b   1.000
_cell.length_c   1.000
_cell.angle_alpha   90.00
_cell.angle_beta   90.00
_cell.angle_gamma   90.00
#
_symmetry.space_group_name_H-M   'P 1'
#
loop_
_entity.id
_entity.type
_entity.pdbx_description
1 polymer ?
#
loop_
_entity_poly.entity_id
_entity_poly.type
_entity_poly.pdbx_seq_one_letter_code
_entity_poly.pdbx_strand_id
1 'polypeptide(L)'
;MMPRDVRAPTIPVPFHKLLKVVAIVDAADLQTKQLLDHIAAENFEVHVSGSFDRDVSEDASVGAYIVLVDGDRLEQARKFARSVRAIGFQTPLWALADSHRISDLAVLALTGEVDGYVYLGQQTPAFYAKQIVASLVKYGLSLLPPFFGGLAAYDGEANITFACPGHQGGQFYRKSPAGQLFFKHFGENVFRNDLCNADVDLGDLLIHEGPAAEAQRHAAKVFGADTTYFVLNGTSTSNKVVTNAVLRRGDLVLFDRNNHKSLHQGALVQAGAIPVFLPTARNAFGMIGAVDWDAWDEDHLRERIRTNPLVKDSQRANAERPFRLACIQLATYDGTVYNVRKVLEKIGHLCDYVLWDEAWIGYNAFHPLFEDHSPMRLEDLGPQMPGLFSTQSVHKQGAGFSQA
;
A
#
# COMPACT_ATOMS: atom_id res chain seq x y z
N MET A 1 -23.55 -18.67 22.01
CA MET A 1 -22.25 -18.10 21.65
C MET A 1 -21.78 -17.28 22.84
N MET A 2 -20.84 -17.78 23.63
CA MET A 2 -20.29 -17.02 24.75
C MET A 2 -19.36 -15.91 24.20
N PRO A 3 -19.36 -14.70 24.79
CA PRO A 3 -18.42 -13.67 24.38
C PRO A 3 -16.99 -14.20 24.60
N ARG A 4 -16.17 -14.16 23.58
CA ARG A 4 -14.74 -14.44 23.70
C ARG A 4 -14.15 -13.41 24.65
N ASP A 5 -13.53 -13.87 25.74
CA ASP A 5 -12.67 -13.04 26.57
C ASP A 5 -11.71 -12.28 25.65
N VAL A 6 -11.77 -10.95 25.73
CA VAL A 6 -10.81 -10.08 25.05
C VAL A 6 -9.48 -10.27 25.78
N ARG A 7 -8.73 -11.28 25.38
CA ARG A 7 -7.33 -11.40 25.78
C ARG A 7 -6.63 -10.13 25.32
N ALA A 8 -5.81 -9.55 26.18
CA ALA A 8 -4.92 -8.48 25.78
C ALA A 8 -4.19 -8.91 24.50
N PRO A 9 -4.11 -8.06 23.47
CA PRO A 9 -3.50 -8.45 22.21
C PRO A 9 -2.09 -8.96 22.48
N THR A 10 -1.86 -10.23 22.19
CA THR A 10 -0.52 -10.80 22.15
C THR A 10 0.24 -9.99 21.13
N ILE A 11 1.38 -9.40 21.48
CA ILE A 11 2.17 -8.59 20.54
C ILE A 11 2.67 -9.54 19.46
N PRO A 12 2.13 -9.50 18.23
CA PRO A 12 2.35 -10.55 17.23
C PRO A 12 3.74 -10.48 16.60
N VAL A 13 4.40 -9.33 16.72
CA VAL A 13 5.73 -9.09 16.13
C VAL A 13 6.71 -8.82 17.27
N PRO A 14 7.89 -9.46 17.27
CA PRO A 14 8.90 -9.19 18.28
C PRO A 14 9.56 -7.81 18.05
N PHE A 15 8.82 -6.72 18.29
CA PHE A 15 9.30 -5.35 18.05
C PHE A 15 10.63 -5.07 18.75
N HIS A 16 10.90 -5.70 19.88
CA HIS A 16 12.18 -5.59 20.60
C HIS A 16 13.39 -6.10 19.77
N LYS A 17 13.17 -6.89 18.71
CA LYS A 17 14.21 -7.33 17.78
C LYS A 17 14.32 -6.47 16.52
N LEU A 18 13.33 -5.63 16.28
CA LEU A 18 13.18 -4.87 15.03
C LEU A 18 13.30 -3.36 15.26
N LEU A 19 12.88 -2.91 16.43
CA LEU A 19 12.84 -1.50 16.78
C LEU A 19 13.70 -1.26 18.04
N LYS A 20 14.48 -0.18 17.99
CA LYS A 20 15.32 0.26 19.11
C LYS A 20 14.83 1.58 19.69
N VAL A 21 15.26 1.89 20.90
CA VAL A 21 15.10 3.21 21.51
C VAL A 21 16.39 3.99 21.35
N VAL A 22 16.28 5.22 20.86
CA VAL A 22 17.42 6.14 20.79
C VAL A 22 17.24 7.24 21.83
N ALA A 23 18.21 7.35 22.72
CA ALA A 23 18.23 8.34 23.77
C ALA A 23 19.31 9.40 23.50
N ILE A 24 18.91 10.65 23.28
CA ILE A 24 19.79 11.79 23.11
C ILE A 24 19.83 12.51 24.47
N VAL A 25 20.61 11.98 25.40
CA VAL A 25 20.60 12.34 26.81
C VAL A 25 22.01 12.43 27.37
N ASP A 26 22.13 13.01 28.58
CA ASP A 26 23.32 12.84 29.38
C ASP A 26 23.22 11.55 30.20
N ALA A 27 23.99 10.54 29.82
CA ALA A 27 23.98 9.23 30.48
C ALA A 27 24.67 9.24 31.87
N ALA A 28 25.27 10.34 32.28
CA ALA A 28 25.89 10.47 33.60
C ALA A 28 24.87 10.66 34.74
N ASP A 29 23.65 11.11 34.44
CA ASP A 29 22.58 11.22 35.42
C ASP A 29 22.04 9.84 35.83
N LEU A 30 21.99 9.62 37.18
CA LEU A 30 21.57 8.31 37.74
C LEU A 30 20.14 7.94 37.39
N GLN A 31 19.21 8.87 37.40
CA GLN A 31 17.78 8.61 37.17
C GLN A 31 17.56 8.34 35.66
N THR A 32 18.22 9.07 34.78
CA THR A 32 18.24 8.82 33.33
C THR A 32 18.79 7.44 33.06
N LYS A 33 19.89 7.05 33.69
CA LYS A 33 20.45 5.71 33.56
C LYS A 33 19.44 4.63 34.00
N GLN A 34 18.79 4.80 35.14
CA GLN A 34 17.78 3.86 35.60
C GLN A 34 16.58 3.76 34.65
N LEU A 35 16.16 4.86 34.02
CA LEU A 35 15.13 4.84 32.99
C LEU A 35 15.54 3.96 31.81
N LEU A 36 16.75 4.16 31.28
CA LEU A 36 17.27 3.37 30.16
C LEU A 36 17.44 1.89 30.52
N ASP A 37 17.91 1.59 31.74
CA ASP A 37 18.05 0.22 32.23
C ASP A 37 16.66 -0.48 32.34
N HIS A 38 15.62 0.23 32.75
CA HIS A 38 14.26 -0.32 32.75
C HIS A 38 13.72 -0.59 31.34
N ILE A 39 14.02 0.27 30.36
CA ILE A 39 13.64 0.02 28.96
C ILE A 39 14.39 -1.21 28.41
N ALA A 40 15.67 -1.31 28.71
CA ALA A 40 16.48 -2.47 28.30
C ALA A 40 15.99 -3.77 28.96
N ALA A 41 15.48 -3.72 30.18
CA ALA A 41 14.88 -4.87 30.88
C ALA A 41 13.60 -5.40 30.18
N GLU A 42 12.92 -4.59 29.38
CA GLU A 42 11.81 -5.00 28.48
C GLU A 42 12.33 -5.59 27.15
N ASN A 43 13.61 -5.91 27.09
CA ASN A 43 14.34 -6.48 25.93
C ASN A 43 14.48 -5.54 24.70
N PHE A 44 14.25 -4.26 24.83
CA PHE A 44 14.52 -3.32 23.75
C PHE A 44 16.00 -2.89 23.76
N GLU A 45 16.58 -2.81 22.57
CA GLU A 45 17.91 -2.23 22.38
C GLU A 45 17.84 -0.71 22.62
N VAL A 46 18.76 -0.19 23.44
CA VAL A 46 18.84 1.23 23.78
C VAL A 46 20.17 1.79 23.29
N HIS A 47 20.11 2.75 22.37
CA HIS A 47 21.26 3.49 21.88
C HIS A 47 21.31 4.88 22.51
N VAL A 48 22.43 5.22 23.14
CA VAL A 48 22.66 6.57 23.65
C VAL A 48 23.46 7.35 22.62
N SER A 49 22.92 8.49 22.19
CA SER A 49 23.58 9.44 21.30
C SER A 49 23.86 10.75 22.05
N GLY A 50 25.01 11.34 21.79
CA GLY A 50 25.35 12.67 22.33
C GLY A 50 24.88 13.83 21.46
N SER A 51 24.39 13.56 20.24
CA SER A 51 24.12 14.58 19.22
C SER A 51 22.81 14.37 18.50
N PHE A 52 22.31 15.46 17.90
CA PHE A 52 21.10 15.50 17.08
C PHE A 52 21.44 15.34 15.60
N ASP A 53 22.16 14.28 15.25
CA ASP A 53 22.65 14.07 13.90
C ASP A 53 21.53 13.66 12.94
N ARG A 54 21.72 13.96 11.66
CA ARG A 54 20.78 13.63 10.60
C ARG A 54 20.59 12.12 10.48
N ASP A 55 21.66 11.36 10.56
CA ASP A 55 21.62 9.89 10.46
C ASP A 55 20.75 9.29 11.56
N VAL A 56 20.69 9.92 12.76
CA VAL A 56 19.82 9.50 13.86
C VAL A 56 18.35 9.78 13.54
N SER A 57 18.04 10.93 12.91
CA SER A 57 16.64 11.28 12.56
C SER A 57 16.09 10.49 11.38
N GLU A 58 16.95 9.97 10.50
CA GLU A 58 16.59 9.19 9.31
C GLU A 58 16.63 7.67 9.53
N ASP A 59 16.98 7.21 10.73
CA ASP A 59 17.06 5.78 11.05
C ASP A 59 15.67 5.14 11.19
N ALA A 60 15.28 4.38 10.18
CA ALA A 60 13.98 3.69 10.12
C ALA A 60 13.82 2.55 11.15
N SER A 61 14.89 2.14 11.84
CA SER A 61 14.83 1.11 12.90
C SER A 61 14.48 1.69 14.28
N VAL A 62 14.27 3.00 14.40
CA VAL A 62 13.96 3.63 15.68
C VAL A 62 12.46 3.54 15.97
N GLY A 63 12.13 2.94 17.09
CA GLY A 63 10.77 2.80 17.59
C GLY A 63 10.35 3.90 18.56
N ALA A 64 11.30 4.56 19.23
CA ALA A 64 11.05 5.74 20.07
C ALA A 64 12.33 6.56 20.27
N TYR A 65 12.18 7.86 20.39
CA TYR A 65 13.22 8.79 20.79
C TYR A 65 12.98 9.31 22.21
N ILE A 66 14.06 9.43 23.00
CA ILE A 66 14.09 10.14 24.26
C ILE A 66 15.08 11.29 24.12
N VAL A 67 14.65 12.51 24.30
CA VAL A 67 15.46 13.70 24.03
C VAL A 67 15.55 14.56 25.29
N LEU A 68 16.77 14.76 25.78
CA LEU A 68 17.00 15.67 26.91
C LEU A 68 16.79 17.11 26.46
N VAL A 69 15.93 17.79 27.20
CA VAL A 69 15.59 19.19 26.99
C VAL A 69 16.13 19.99 28.17
N ASP A 70 17.31 20.54 28.01
CA ASP A 70 17.89 21.46 28.95
C ASP A 70 18.43 22.70 28.21
N GLY A 71 18.19 23.89 28.73
CA GLY A 71 18.71 25.14 28.24
C GLY A 71 18.79 25.28 26.73
N ASP A 72 20.02 25.27 26.23
CA ASP A 72 20.32 25.46 24.81
C ASP A 72 19.86 24.29 23.92
N ARG A 73 19.53 23.14 24.51
CA ARG A 73 19.05 21.95 23.76
C ARG A 73 17.60 22.02 23.34
N LEU A 74 16.78 22.92 23.91
CA LEU A 74 15.37 23.04 23.55
C LEU A 74 15.16 23.28 22.04
N GLU A 75 15.86 24.25 21.49
CA GLU A 75 15.76 24.55 20.04
C GLU A 75 16.34 23.44 19.15
N GLN A 76 17.38 22.76 19.63
CA GLN A 76 17.92 21.59 18.95
C GLN A 76 16.92 20.42 18.94
N ALA A 77 16.27 20.15 20.07
CA ALA A 77 15.24 19.14 20.20
C ALA A 77 14.03 19.43 19.29
N ARG A 78 13.59 20.69 19.19
CA ARG A 78 12.52 21.12 18.29
C ARG A 78 12.91 20.91 16.84
N LYS A 79 14.11 21.32 16.45
CA LYS A 79 14.61 21.12 15.09
C LYS A 79 14.70 19.63 14.75
N PHE A 80 15.17 18.81 15.67
CA PHE A 80 15.23 17.36 15.51
C PHE A 80 13.83 16.74 15.36
N ALA A 81 12.86 17.10 16.22
CA ALA A 81 11.49 16.64 16.11
C ALA A 81 10.89 16.95 14.74
N ARG A 82 11.10 18.18 14.25
CA ARG A 82 10.67 18.57 12.90
C ARG A 82 11.37 17.79 11.79
N SER A 83 12.66 17.47 11.94
CA SER A 83 13.38 16.66 10.94
C SER A 83 12.82 15.25 10.85
N VAL A 84 12.52 14.59 11.98
CA VAL A 84 11.86 13.27 12.01
C VAL A 84 10.50 13.32 11.33
N ARG A 85 9.70 14.36 11.57
CA ARG A 85 8.37 14.51 10.93
C ARG A 85 8.46 14.85 9.45
N ALA A 86 9.47 15.61 9.03
CA ALA A 86 9.66 16.02 7.63
C ALA A 86 9.92 14.86 6.67
N ILE A 87 10.51 13.76 7.16
CA ILE A 87 10.71 12.53 6.37
C ILE A 87 9.51 11.58 6.44
N GLY A 88 8.42 11.98 7.10
CA GLY A 88 7.17 11.21 7.20
C GLY A 88 7.12 10.22 8.36
N PHE A 89 8.15 10.14 9.21
CA PHE A 89 8.16 9.22 10.35
C PHE A 89 7.30 9.76 11.49
N GLN A 90 6.42 8.89 12.00
CA GLN A 90 5.57 9.17 13.17
C GLN A 90 6.14 8.49 14.43
N THR A 91 7.44 8.26 14.46
CA THR A 91 8.15 7.66 15.60
C THR A 91 7.90 8.46 16.86
N PRO A 92 7.44 7.83 17.96
CA PRO A 92 7.21 8.50 19.24
C PRO A 92 8.44 9.23 19.74
N LEU A 93 8.26 10.50 20.11
CA LEU A 93 9.31 11.36 20.63
C LEU A 93 8.95 11.80 22.04
N TRP A 94 9.81 11.49 23.00
CA TRP A 94 9.65 11.78 24.41
C TRP A 94 10.68 12.82 24.85
N ALA A 95 10.21 13.96 25.37
CA ALA A 95 11.08 14.98 25.96
C ALA A 95 11.39 14.64 27.41
N LEU A 96 12.67 14.59 27.75
CA LEU A 96 13.17 14.39 29.11
C LEU A 96 13.65 15.72 29.68
N ALA A 97 13.18 16.11 30.85
CA ALA A 97 13.69 17.27 31.59
C ALA A 97 13.92 16.94 33.06
N ASP A 98 14.84 17.67 33.65
CA ASP A 98 15.03 17.67 35.07
C ASP A 98 13.99 18.52 35.81
N SER A 99 14.03 18.53 37.15
CA SER A 99 13.07 19.20 38.03
C SER A 99 12.97 20.73 37.86
N HIS A 100 13.92 21.35 37.17
CA HIS A 100 14.00 22.81 37.04
C HIS A 100 13.42 23.33 35.69
N ARG A 101 12.99 22.45 34.76
CA ARG A 101 12.65 22.79 33.40
C ARG A 101 11.26 22.34 32.90
N ILE A 102 10.29 22.31 33.85
CA ILE A 102 8.88 21.96 33.50
C ILE A 102 8.30 22.90 32.43
N SER A 103 8.67 24.17 32.43
CA SER A 103 8.17 25.13 31.42
C SER A 103 8.54 24.75 30.03
N ASP A 104 9.75 24.22 29.80
CA ASP A 104 10.25 23.84 28.48
C ASP A 104 9.51 22.60 27.94
N LEU A 105 9.22 21.63 28.83
CA LEU A 105 8.35 20.48 28.49
C LEU A 105 6.94 20.90 28.11
N ALA A 106 6.36 21.86 28.84
CA ALA A 106 5.02 22.36 28.56
C ALA A 106 4.92 22.99 27.16
N VAL A 107 5.93 23.74 26.74
CA VAL A 107 5.98 24.32 25.39
C VAL A 107 5.99 23.23 24.33
N LEU A 108 6.85 22.22 24.46
CA LEU A 108 6.93 21.12 23.49
C LEU A 108 5.63 20.30 23.41
N ALA A 109 5.03 20.00 24.56
CA ALA A 109 3.77 19.25 24.63
C ALA A 109 2.61 20.05 24.03
N LEU A 110 2.51 21.35 24.28
CA LEU A 110 1.45 22.22 23.76
C LEU A 110 1.56 22.46 22.24
N THR A 111 2.79 22.45 21.70
CA THR A 111 3.02 22.63 20.27
C THR A 111 2.86 21.33 19.47
N GLY A 112 2.68 20.19 20.14
CA GLY A 112 2.56 18.87 19.49
C GLY A 112 3.86 18.38 18.84
N GLU A 113 5.01 18.96 19.21
CA GLU A 113 6.32 18.57 18.68
C GLU A 113 6.83 17.26 19.31
N VAL A 114 6.27 16.86 20.47
CA VAL A 114 6.58 15.59 21.16
C VAL A 114 5.30 14.82 21.50
N ASP A 115 5.41 13.51 21.58
CA ASP A 115 4.28 12.61 21.89
C ASP A 115 4.13 12.34 23.38
N GLY A 116 5.18 12.63 24.16
CA GLY A 116 5.17 12.48 25.60
C GLY A 116 6.32 13.23 26.28
N TYR A 117 6.27 13.25 27.58
CA TYR A 117 7.34 13.85 28.39
C TYR A 117 7.71 12.96 29.57
N VAL A 118 8.96 13.06 29.97
CA VAL A 118 9.53 12.41 31.15
C VAL A 118 9.99 13.48 32.10
N TYR A 119 9.40 13.47 33.28
CA TYR A 119 9.78 14.36 34.39
C TYR A 119 10.15 13.53 35.62
N LEU A 120 11.44 13.28 35.80
CA LEU A 120 11.97 12.33 36.77
C LEU A 120 11.75 12.76 38.20
N GLY A 121 11.43 14.05 38.47
CA GLY A 121 11.02 14.53 39.79
C GLY A 121 9.58 14.18 40.20
N GLN A 122 8.74 13.72 39.28
CA GLN A 122 7.32 13.49 39.51
C GLN A 122 6.95 11.99 39.62
N GLN A 123 7.53 11.17 38.76
CA GLN A 123 7.25 9.74 38.71
C GLN A 123 8.56 8.92 38.62
N THR A 124 8.47 7.63 38.89
CA THR A 124 9.62 6.74 38.90
C THR A 124 10.13 6.48 37.47
N PRO A 125 11.44 6.21 37.27
CA PRO A 125 11.99 5.78 36.00
C PRO A 125 11.26 4.57 35.41
N ALA A 126 10.88 3.59 36.26
CA ALA A 126 10.13 2.41 35.82
C ALA A 126 8.73 2.74 35.26
N PHE A 127 8.06 3.75 35.79
CA PHE A 127 6.77 4.20 35.27
C PHE A 127 6.92 4.76 33.86
N TYR A 128 7.88 5.66 33.66
CA TYR A 128 8.12 6.25 32.32
C TYR A 128 8.62 5.22 31.31
N ALA A 129 9.46 4.28 31.72
CA ALA A 129 9.92 3.20 30.85
C ALA A 129 8.72 2.41 30.27
N LYS A 130 7.74 2.05 31.10
CA LYS A 130 6.52 1.37 30.65
C LYS A 130 5.70 2.21 29.66
N GLN A 131 5.59 3.52 29.87
CA GLN A 131 4.87 4.42 28.97
C GLN A 131 5.58 4.53 27.61
N ILE A 132 6.91 4.68 27.62
CA ILE A 132 7.71 4.74 26.40
C ILE A 132 7.61 3.44 25.61
N VAL A 133 7.76 2.29 26.28
CA VAL A 133 7.61 0.97 25.64
C VAL A 133 6.20 0.79 25.08
N ALA A 134 5.16 1.18 25.82
CA ALA A 134 3.78 1.11 25.33
C ALA A 134 3.56 1.97 24.09
N SER A 135 4.14 3.19 24.04
CA SER A 135 4.06 4.06 22.86
C SER A 135 4.81 3.48 21.66
N LEU A 136 5.99 2.89 21.89
CA LEU A 136 6.77 2.20 20.87
C LEU A 136 5.99 1.01 20.29
N VAL A 137 5.40 0.17 21.13
CA VAL A 137 4.60 -0.98 20.71
C VAL A 137 3.38 -0.50 19.91
N LYS A 138 2.68 0.53 20.39
CA LYS A 138 1.55 1.13 19.65
C LYS A 138 1.97 1.64 18.27
N TYR A 139 3.12 2.32 18.20
CA TYR A 139 3.69 2.78 16.94
C TYR A 139 4.03 1.59 16.03
N GLY A 140 4.74 0.58 16.53
CA GLY A 140 5.06 -0.62 15.77
C GLY A 140 3.81 -1.32 15.20
N LEU A 141 2.74 -1.44 15.99
CA LEU A 141 1.47 -1.99 15.52
C LEU A 141 0.84 -1.13 14.41
N SER A 142 0.97 0.20 14.50
CA SER A 142 0.44 1.11 13.47
C SER A 142 1.18 1.04 12.14
N LEU A 143 2.40 0.52 12.13
CA LEU A 143 3.19 0.30 10.90
C LEU A 143 2.78 -0.95 10.14
N LEU A 144 2.04 -1.87 10.77
CA LEU A 144 1.64 -3.12 10.13
C LEU A 144 0.43 -2.88 9.22
N PRO A 145 0.57 -3.14 7.89
CA PRO A 145 -0.60 -3.17 7.00
C PRO A 145 -1.61 -4.21 7.47
N PRO A 146 -2.92 -3.99 7.30
CA PRO A 146 -3.97 -4.82 7.92
C PRO A 146 -3.82 -6.33 7.66
N PHE A 147 -3.51 -6.73 6.42
CA PHE A 147 -3.33 -8.15 6.10
C PHE A 147 -2.06 -8.73 6.73
N PHE A 148 -0.93 -8.01 6.62
CA PHE A 148 0.32 -8.44 7.24
C PHE A 148 0.22 -8.48 8.76
N GLY A 149 -0.46 -7.48 9.35
CA GLY A 149 -0.71 -7.45 10.80
C GLY A 149 -1.53 -8.66 11.27
N GLY A 150 -2.59 -9.00 10.53
CA GLY A 150 -3.41 -10.19 10.81
C GLY A 150 -2.62 -11.49 10.69
N LEU A 151 -1.81 -11.61 9.64
CA LEU A 151 -0.96 -12.77 9.41
C LEU A 151 0.10 -12.93 10.51
N ALA A 152 0.76 -11.84 10.91
CA ALA A 152 1.75 -11.83 11.97
C ALA A 152 1.13 -12.15 13.34
N ALA A 153 -0.10 -11.70 13.61
CA ALA A 153 -0.84 -12.04 14.81
C ALA A 153 -1.16 -13.54 14.87
N TYR A 154 -1.68 -14.08 13.78
CA TYR A 154 -1.97 -15.52 13.64
C TYR A 154 -0.72 -16.37 13.89
N ASP A 155 0.42 -15.98 13.29
CA ASP A 155 1.69 -16.64 13.51
C ASP A 155 2.19 -16.56 14.95
N GLY A 156 2.01 -15.40 15.59
CA GLY A 156 2.39 -15.15 16.98
C GLY A 156 1.63 -16.02 18.00
N GLU A 157 0.40 -16.44 17.67
CA GLU A 157 -0.40 -17.35 18.50
C GLU A 157 0.08 -18.81 18.44
N ALA A 158 1.09 -19.11 17.61
CA ALA A 158 1.64 -20.45 17.42
C ALA A 158 0.59 -21.53 17.08
N ASN A 159 -0.41 -21.13 16.27
CA ASN A 159 -1.46 -22.03 15.82
C ASN A 159 -0.89 -23.24 15.07
N ILE A 160 -1.41 -24.42 15.38
CA ILE A 160 -1.07 -25.67 14.68
C ILE A 160 -2.20 -25.98 13.72
N THR A 161 -1.89 -25.95 12.43
CA THR A 161 -2.87 -26.27 11.39
C THR A 161 -2.81 -27.73 11.01
N PHE A 162 -3.98 -28.37 10.86
CA PHE A 162 -4.13 -29.72 10.30
C PHE A 162 -4.72 -29.67 8.88
N ALA A 163 -4.80 -28.49 8.29
CA ALA A 163 -5.28 -28.25 6.95
C ALA A 163 -4.13 -28.17 5.92
N CYS A 164 -4.41 -27.79 4.68
CA CYS A 164 -3.40 -27.42 3.70
C CYS A 164 -2.74 -26.06 4.09
N PRO A 165 -1.50 -25.80 3.66
CA PRO A 165 -0.66 -26.66 2.81
C PRO A 165 0.01 -27.81 3.58
N GLY A 166 0.29 -28.90 2.86
CA GLY A 166 0.78 -30.16 3.45
C GLY A 166 2.16 -30.10 4.10
N HIS A 167 2.92 -29.02 3.92
CA HIS A 167 4.19 -28.83 4.62
C HIS A 167 4.02 -28.42 6.10
N GLN A 168 2.81 -27.99 6.50
CA GLN A 168 2.42 -27.70 7.90
C GLN A 168 3.44 -26.79 8.62
N GLY A 169 3.55 -25.53 8.22
CA GLY A 169 4.52 -24.59 8.76
C GLY A 169 5.98 -25.01 8.52
N GLY A 170 6.24 -25.78 7.46
CA GLY A 170 7.57 -26.24 7.08
C GLY A 170 8.05 -27.52 7.79
N GLN A 171 7.24 -28.13 8.65
CA GLN A 171 7.63 -29.35 9.39
C GLN A 171 7.99 -30.52 8.45
N PHE A 172 7.32 -30.59 7.29
CA PHE A 172 7.65 -31.63 6.28
C PHE A 172 9.11 -31.52 5.82
N TYR A 173 9.59 -30.33 5.56
CA TYR A 173 10.96 -30.14 5.06
C TYR A 173 12.04 -30.47 6.09
N ARG A 174 11.73 -30.35 7.37
CA ARG A 174 12.69 -30.66 8.45
C ARG A 174 13.04 -32.16 8.57
N LYS A 175 12.31 -33.02 7.85
CA LYS A 175 12.46 -34.50 7.93
C LYS A 175 13.58 -35.07 7.04
N SER A 176 14.21 -34.27 6.19
CA SER A 176 15.27 -34.72 5.30
C SER A 176 16.40 -33.70 5.14
N PRO A 177 17.63 -34.12 4.80
CA PRO A 177 18.74 -33.19 4.58
C PRO A 177 18.45 -32.16 3.49
N ALA A 178 17.88 -32.57 2.36
CA ALA A 178 17.50 -31.67 1.27
C ALA A 178 16.43 -30.66 1.73
N GLY A 179 15.44 -31.16 2.47
CA GLY A 179 14.40 -30.30 3.03
C GLY A 179 14.94 -29.31 4.05
N GLN A 180 15.91 -29.69 4.87
CA GLN A 180 16.58 -28.77 5.81
C GLN A 180 17.31 -27.64 5.09
N LEU A 181 17.98 -27.92 3.97
CA LEU A 181 18.61 -26.89 3.16
C LEU A 181 17.58 -25.89 2.60
N PHE A 182 16.47 -26.40 2.07
CA PHE A 182 15.36 -25.60 1.56
C PHE A 182 14.74 -24.73 2.65
N PHE A 183 14.42 -25.34 3.80
CA PHE A 183 13.86 -24.64 4.95
C PHE A 183 14.77 -23.51 5.47
N LYS A 184 16.07 -23.79 5.59
CA LYS A 184 17.06 -22.79 6.05
C LYS A 184 17.24 -21.67 5.03
N HIS A 185 17.15 -21.97 3.73
CA HIS A 185 17.31 -20.96 2.68
C HIS A 185 16.18 -19.93 2.71
N PHE A 186 14.92 -20.37 2.82
CA PHE A 186 13.76 -19.50 2.82
C PHE A 186 13.44 -18.90 4.20
N GLY A 187 13.83 -19.54 5.26
CA GLY A 187 13.50 -19.15 6.63
C GLY A 187 12.13 -19.67 7.08
N GLU A 188 11.95 -19.78 8.39
CA GLU A 188 10.75 -20.37 9.00
C GLU A 188 9.47 -19.58 8.69
N ASN A 189 9.55 -18.25 8.71
CA ASN A 189 8.38 -17.39 8.54
C ASN A 189 7.69 -17.55 7.18
N VAL A 190 8.43 -17.87 6.11
CA VAL A 190 7.83 -18.12 4.80
C VAL A 190 6.85 -19.28 4.87
N PHE A 191 7.22 -20.36 5.56
CA PHE A 191 6.38 -21.55 5.68
C PHE A 191 5.25 -21.40 6.71
N ARG A 192 5.48 -20.62 7.77
CA ARG A 192 4.46 -20.35 8.78
C ARG A 192 3.37 -19.41 8.28
N ASN A 193 3.70 -18.55 7.34
CA ASN A 193 2.77 -17.60 6.72
C ASN A 193 2.11 -18.15 5.44
N ASP A 194 2.49 -19.34 4.97
CA ASP A 194 1.80 -20.04 3.88
C ASP A 194 0.65 -20.87 4.47
N LEU A 195 -0.53 -20.28 4.48
CA LEU A 195 -1.71 -20.74 5.20
C LEU A 195 -2.89 -20.99 4.25
N CYS A 196 -3.88 -21.71 4.72
CA CYS A 196 -5.14 -21.87 4.01
C CYS A 196 -5.92 -20.53 3.98
N ASN A 197 -6.40 -20.15 2.81
CA ASN A 197 -7.16 -18.91 2.61
C ASN A 197 -8.56 -18.92 3.25
N ALA A 198 -8.99 -20.05 3.77
CA ALA A 198 -10.28 -20.22 4.45
C ALA A 198 -10.13 -20.43 5.96
N ASP A 199 -9.00 -20.01 6.55
CA ASP A 199 -8.84 -20.04 8.00
C ASP A 199 -9.74 -18.99 8.66
N VAL A 200 -10.53 -19.40 9.65
CA VAL A 200 -11.54 -18.54 10.28
C VAL A 200 -10.96 -17.28 10.92
N ASP A 201 -9.72 -17.32 11.40
CA ASP A 201 -9.08 -16.17 12.06
C ASP A 201 -8.52 -15.16 11.03
N LEU A 202 -8.23 -15.62 9.82
CA LEU A 202 -7.76 -14.79 8.71
C LEU A 202 -8.90 -14.31 7.79
N GLY A 203 -10.10 -14.84 7.96
CA GLY A 203 -11.22 -14.61 7.07
C GLY A 203 -11.08 -15.37 5.75
N ASP A 204 -12.06 -15.22 4.86
CA ASP A 204 -12.06 -15.87 3.55
C ASP A 204 -11.94 -14.82 2.44
N LEU A 205 -10.90 -14.96 1.61
CA LEU A 205 -10.67 -14.09 0.46
C LEU A 205 -11.81 -14.13 -0.56
N LEU A 206 -12.49 -15.25 -0.70
CA LEU A 206 -13.59 -15.42 -1.68
C LEU A 206 -14.80 -14.56 -1.32
N ILE A 207 -15.11 -14.46 -0.03
CA ILE A 207 -16.25 -13.67 0.47
C ILE A 207 -15.83 -12.31 1.06
N HIS A 208 -14.56 -11.97 0.93
CA HIS A 208 -14.00 -10.68 1.35
C HIS A 208 -14.24 -10.36 2.83
N GLU A 209 -13.81 -11.25 3.71
CA GLU A 209 -13.88 -11.08 5.17
C GLU A 209 -12.51 -10.90 5.82
N GLY A 210 -12.49 -10.52 7.10
CA GLY A 210 -11.33 -10.46 7.96
C GLY A 210 -10.24 -9.47 7.51
N PRO A 211 -8.97 -9.75 7.83
CA PRO A 211 -7.83 -8.89 7.51
C PRO A 211 -7.67 -8.60 6.02
N ALA A 212 -8.05 -9.53 5.14
CA ALA A 212 -8.00 -9.32 3.69
C ALA A 212 -8.99 -8.23 3.25
N ALA A 213 -10.23 -8.27 3.76
CA ALA A 213 -11.22 -7.22 3.50
C ALA A 213 -10.80 -5.87 4.06
N GLU A 214 -10.19 -5.85 5.25
CA GLU A 214 -9.65 -4.62 5.83
C GLU A 214 -8.54 -4.03 4.98
N ALA A 215 -7.65 -4.86 4.48
CA ALA A 215 -6.57 -4.45 3.58
C ALA A 215 -7.12 -3.88 2.25
N GLN A 216 -8.16 -4.50 1.68
CA GLN A 216 -8.81 -4.00 0.47
C GLN A 216 -9.48 -2.64 0.71
N ARG A 217 -10.19 -2.46 1.84
CA ARG A 217 -10.75 -1.15 2.23
C ARG A 217 -9.68 -0.10 2.44
N HIS A 218 -8.57 -0.48 3.07
CA HIS A 218 -7.43 0.42 3.26
C HIS A 218 -6.83 0.83 1.90
N ALA A 219 -6.61 -0.11 1.00
CA ALA A 219 -6.11 0.18 -0.35
C ALA A 219 -7.07 1.08 -1.14
N ALA A 220 -8.38 0.83 -1.08
CA ALA A 220 -9.39 1.68 -1.70
C ALA A 220 -9.27 3.14 -1.21
N LYS A 221 -9.15 3.34 0.10
CA LYS A 221 -8.94 4.68 0.69
C LYS A 221 -7.64 5.32 0.23
N VAL A 222 -6.54 4.56 0.17
CA VAL A 222 -5.21 5.07 -0.23
C VAL A 222 -5.20 5.51 -1.69
N PHE A 223 -5.79 4.73 -2.59
CA PHE A 223 -5.85 5.04 -4.02
C PHE A 223 -7.00 5.96 -4.43
N GLY A 224 -7.97 6.21 -3.56
CA GLY A 224 -9.15 7.03 -3.87
C GLY A 224 -10.22 6.29 -4.66
N ALA A 225 -10.25 4.95 -4.59
CA ALA A 225 -11.26 4.12 -5.25
C ALA A 225 -12.45 3.82 -4.33
N ASP A 226 -13.64 3.60 -4.90
CA ASP A 226 -14.82 3.13 -4.15
C ASP A 226 -14.57 1.72 -3.60
N THR A 227 -13.91 0.88 -4.38
CA THR A 227 -13.61 -0.51 -4.03
C THR A 227 -12.29 -0.96 -4.65
N THR A 228 -11.52 -1.75 -3.92
CA THR A 228 -10.29 -2.37 -4.41
C THR A 228 -10.33 -3.87 -4.17
N TYR A 229 -9.88 -4.64 -5.14
CA TYR A 229 -9.75 -6.09 -5.05
C TYR A 229 -8.29 -6.50 -5.25
N PHE A 230 -7.79 -7.37 -4.37
CA PHE A 230 -6.50 -8.01 -4.57
C PHE A 230 -6.66 -9.21 -5.50
N VAL A 231 -5.96 -9.16 -6.63
CA VAL A 231 -6.03 -10.20 -7.65
C VAL A 231 -4.66 -10.84 -7.80
N LEU A 232 -4.57 -12.14 -7.56
CA LEU A 232 -3.34 -12.89 -7.74
C LEU A 232 -2.99 -13.07 -9.22
N ASN A 233 -1.69 -13.29 -9.49
CA ASN A 233 -1.11 -13.42 -10.82
C ASN A 233 -1.09 -12.12 -11.66
N GLY A 234 -1.03 -10.97 -10.97
CA GLY A 234 -0.74 -9.65 -11.52
C GLY A 234 -1.84 -9.08 -12.41
N THR A 235 -1.57 -7.92 -13.00
CA THR A 235 -2.50 -7.20 -13.87
C THR A 235 -3.03 -8.04 -15.03
N SER A 236 -2.29 -9.04 -15.49
CA SER A 236 -2.80 -9.94 -16.54
C SER A 236 -4.09 -10.66 -16.14
N THR A 237 -4.21 -11.05 -14.89
CA THR A 237 -5.44 -11.66 -14.35
C THR A 237 -6.48 -10.58 -14.08
N SER A 238 -6.12 -9.45 -13.47
CA SER A 238 -7.04 -8.34 -13.22
C SER A 238 -7.72 -7.86 -14.51
N ASN A 239 -6.96 -7.69 -15.59
CA ASN A 239 -7.47 -7.33 -16.90
C ASN A 239 -8.50 -8.34 -17.43
N LYS A 240 -8.24 -9.63 -17.24
CA LYS A 240 -9.20 -10.69 -17.66
C LYS A 240 -10.44 -10.69 -16.77
N VAL A 241 -10.30 -10.48 -15.47
CA VAL A 241 -11.44 -10.40 -14.55
C VAL A 241 -12.36 -9.27 -14.97
N VAL A 242 -11.84 -8.05 -15.14
CA VAL A 242 -12.65 -6.89 -15.54
C VAL A 242 -13.30 -7.12 -16.89
N THR A 243 -12.53 -7.51 -17.90
CA THR A 243 -13.08 -7.68 -19.28
C THR A 243 -14.16 -8.77 -19.32
N ASN A 244 -14.00 -9.88 -18.61
CA ASN A 244 -15.02 -10.94 -18.58
C ASN A 244 -16.22 -10.60 -17.70
N ALA A 245 -16.07 -9.72 -16.72
CA ALA A 245 -17.19 -9.27 -15.90
C ALA A 245 -18.13 -8.31 -16.64
N VAL A 246 -17.58 -7.44 -17.50
CA VAL A 246 -18.37 -6.35 -18.13
C VAL A 246 -18.71 -6.58 -19.58
N LEU A 247 -17.99 -7.44 -20.31
CA LEU A 247 -18.18 -7.67 -21.74
C LEU A 247 -18.95 -8.95 -22.04
N ARG A 248 -19.76 -8.89 -23.08
CA ARG A 248 -20.46 -10.03 -23.70
C ARG A 248 -20.05 -10.16 -25.17
N ARG A 249 -20.28 -11.34 -25.73
CA ARG A 249 -20.06 -11.58 -27.15
C ARG A 249 -20.81 -10.56 -28.01
N GLY A 250 -20.06 -9.87 -28.85
CA GLY A 250 -20.58 -8.87 -29.78
C GLY A 250 -20.67 -7.45 -29.20
N ASP A 251 -20.38 -7.20 -27.92
CA ASP A 251 -20.24 -5.83 -27.40
C ASP A 251 -19.12 -5.10 -28.15
N LEU A 252 -19.31 -3.79 -28.36
CA LEU A 252 -18.24 -2.95 -28.92
C LEU A 252 -17.30 -2.54 -27.82
N VAL A 253 -16.01 -2.73 -28.06
CA VAL A 253 -14.93 -2.28 -27.17
C VAL A 253 -14.01 -1.32 -27.91
N LEU A 254 -13.86 -0.11 -27.37
CA LEU A 254 -12.84 0.83 -27.82
C LEU A 254 -11.48 0.34 -27.32
N PHE A 255 -10.53 0.13 -28.23
CA PHE A 255 -9.37 -0.66 -27.91
C PHE A 255 -8.08 0.01 -28.36
N ASP A 256 -7.26 0.45 -27.38
CA ASP A 256 -5.91 0.94 -27.66
C ASP A 256 -5.06 -0.17 -28.30
N ARG A 257 -4.47 0.12 -29.44
CA ARG A 257 -3.65 -0.87 -30.17
C ARG A 257 -2.42 -1.33 -29.37
N ASN A 258 -1.97 -0.55 -28.40
CA ASN A 258 -0.85 -0.87 -27.52
C ASN A 258 -1.23 -1.72 -26.30
N ASN A 259 -2.49 -2.02 -26.11
CA ASN A 259 -2.95 -2.80 -24.98
C ASN A 259 -2.13 -4.08 -24.78
N HIS A 260 -1.86 -4.41 -23.53
CA HIS A 260 -1.20 -5.65 -23.16
C HIS A 260 -2.00 -6.87 -23.67
N LYS A 261 -1.29 -7.95 -24.02
CA LYS A 261 -1.88 -9.20 -24.56
C LYS A 261 -2.99 -9.79 -23.70
N SER A 262 -2.98 -9.56 -22.38
CA SER A 262 -4.05 -10.03 -21.49
C SER A 262 -5.41 -9.38 -21.78
N LEU A 263 -5.42 -8.11 -22.20
CA LEU A 263 -6.64 -7.44 -22.64
C LEU A 263 -7.15 -8.00 -23.96
N HIS A 264 -6.26 -8.28 -24.93
CA HIS A 264 -6.63 -8.98 -26.16
C HIS A 264 -7.25 -10.36 -25.86
N GLN A 265 -6.63 -11.13 -24.94
CA GLN A 265 -7.16 -12.43 -24.56
C GLN A 265 -8.51 -12.30 -23.83
N GLY A 266 -8.63 -11.42 -22.85
CA GLY A 266 -9.85 -11.26 -22.07
C GLY A 266 -10.99 -10.69 -22.88
N ALA A 267 -10.80 -9.54 -23.52
CA ALA A 267 -11.88 -8.85 -24.23
C ALA A 267 -12.25 -9.51 -25.58
N LEU A 268 -11.25 -9.85 -26.40
CA LEU A 268 -11.52 -10.27 -27.76
C LEU A 268 -11.69 -11.78 -27.90
N VAL A 269 -10.84 -12.57 -27.23
CA VAL A 269 -10.87 -14.04 -27.36
C VAL A 269 -11.89 -14.66 -26.40
N GLN A 270 -11.83 -14.31 -25.11
CA GLN A 270 -12.68 -14.92 -24.09
C GLN A 270 -14.09 -14.34 -24.11
N ALA A 271 -14.24 -13.03 -24.01
CA ALA A 271 -15.55 -12.38 -24.03
C ALA A 271 -16.16 -12.31 -25.44
N GLY A 272 -15.37 -12.35 -26.49
CA GLY A 272 -15.83 -12.28 -27.88
C GLY A 272 -16.36 -10.90 -28.27
N ALA A 273 -15.84 -9.84 -27.67
CA ALA A 273 -16.19 -8.46 -28.00
C ALA A 273 -15.61 -8.05 -29.37
N ILE A 274 -16.21 -7.07 -29.99
CA ILE A 274 -15.81 -6.52 -31.28
C ILE A 274 -14.93 -5.28 -31.06
N PRO A 275 -13.65 -5.29 -31.43
CA PRO A 275 -12.78 -4.15 -31.21
C PRO A 275 -13.00 -3.04 -32.23
N VAL A 276 -13.01 -1.81 -31.75
CA VAL A 276 -12.79 -0.60 -32.54
C VAL A 276 -11.43 -0.06 -32.11
N PHE A 277 -10.42 -0.23 -32.97
CA PHE A 277 -9.05 0.06 -32.61
C PHE A 277 -8.74 1.57 -32.70
N LEU A 278 -8.01 2.05 -31.69
CA LEU A 278 -7.30 3.32 -31.74
C LEU A 278 -5.89 3.06 -32.24
N PRO A 279 -5.50 3.61 -33.39
CA PRO A 279 -4.15 3.45 -33.93
C PRO A 279 -3.18 4.31 -33.12
N THR A 280 -2.00 3.79 -32.89
CA THR A 280 -0.92 4.49 -32.20
C THR A 280 0.14 4.93 -33.21
N ALA A 281 0.74 6.10 -32.98
CA ALA A 281 1.89 6.56 -33.72
C ALA A 281 3.10 5.65 -33.45
N ARG A 282 4.01 5.58 -34.44
CA ARG A 282 5.32 4.97 -34.29
C ARG A 282 6.37 5.82 -34.98
N ASN A 283 7.52 5.98 -34.35
CA ASN A 283 8.64 6.66 -34.96
C ASN A 283 9.41 5.73 -35.91
N ALA A 284 10.42 6.27 -36.62
CA ALA A 284 11.25 5.51 -37.55
C ALA A 284 11.99 4.31 -36.94
N PHE A 285 12.17 4.30 -35.61
CA PHE A 285 12.81 3.22 -34.86
C PHE A 285 11.80 2.20 -34.30
N GLY A 286 10.51 2.36 -34.62
CA GLY A 286 9.45 1.47 -34.11
C GLY A 286 8.98 1.74 -32.68
N MET A 287 9.48 2.76 -32.02
CA MET A 287 9.01 3.15 -30.69
C MET A 287 7.54 3.58 -30.75
N ILE A 288 6.81 3.21 -29.72
CA ILE A 288 5.37 3.44 -29.62
C ILE A 288 5.12 4.87 -29.15
N GLY A 289 4.32 5.60 -29.92
CA GLY A 289 3.83 6.92 -29.54
C GLY A 289 2.39 6.89 -29.01
N ALA A 290 1.86 8.05 -28.74
CA ALA A 290 0.48 8.23 -28.35
C ALA A 290 -0.49 7.91 -29.50
N VAL A 291 -1.75 7.73 -29.16
CA VAL A 291 -2.86 7.81 -30.12
C VAL A 291 -3.02 9.27 -30.51
N ASP A 292 -3.14 9.55 -31.81
CA ASP A 292 -3.38 10.90 -32.31
C ASP A 292 -4.71 11.42 -31.77
N TRP A 293 -4.74 12.70 -31.36
CA TRP A 293 -5.92 13.30 -30.72
C TRP A 293 -7.19 13.28 -31.60
N ASP A 294 -7.03 13.37 -32.94
CA ASP A 294 -8.14 13.27 -33.88
C ASP A 294 -8.78 11.88 -33.91
N ALA A 295 -8.01 10.85 -33.57
CA ALA A 295 -8.53 9.48 -33.51
C ALA A 295 -9.50 9.26 -32.33
N TRP A 296 -9.51 10.16 -31.33
CA TRP A 296 -10.44 10.15 -30.20
C TRP A 296 -11.74 10.88 -30.49
N ASP A 297 -11.88 11.57 -31.66
CA ASP A 297 -13.07 12.35 -31.97
C ASP A 297 -14.27 11.42 -32.22
N GLU A 298 -15.41 11.83 -31.71
CA GLU A 298 -16.66 11.07 -31.76
C GLU A 298 -17.04 10.67 -33.18
N ASP A 299 -16.96 11.58 -34.14
CA ASP A 299 -17.32 11.32 -35.55
C ASP A 299 -16.40 10.24 -36.15
N HIS A 300 -15.10 10.30 -35.86
CA HIS A 300 -14.16 9.30 -36.30
C HIS A 300 -14.43 7.93 -35.66
N LEU A 301 -14.76 7.90 -34.37
CA LEU A 301 -15.08 6.65 -33.67
C LEU A 301 -16.38 6.04 -34.19
N ARG A 302 -17.42 6.83 -34.43
CA ARG A 302 -18.69 6.37 -35.00
C ARG A 302 -18.50 5.86 -36.45
N GLU A 303 -17.70 6.54 -37.26
CA GLU A 303 -17.37 6.07 -38.59
C GLU A 303 -16.60 4.74 -38.58
N ARG A 304 -15.65 4.57 -37.65
CA ARG A 304 -14.96 3.29 -37.44
C ARG A 304 -15.90 2.14 -37.07
N ILE A 305 -16.97 2.43 -36.31
CA ILE A 305 -18.01 1.43 -36.04
C ILE A 305 -18.75 1.06 -37.33
N ARG A 306 -19.17 2.06 -38.15
CA ARG A 306 -19.91 1.84 -39.39
C ARG A 306 -19.11 1.02 -40.42
N THR A 307 -17.80 1.27 -40.48
CA THR A 307 -16.90 0.64 -41.45
C THR A 307 -16.24 -0.65 -40.96
N ASN A 308 -16.50 -1.04 -39.69
CA ASN A 308 -15.91 -2.25 -39.10
C ASN A 308 -16.58 -3.51 -39.68
N PRO A 309 -15.82 -4.39 -40.35
CA PRO A 309 -16.38 -5.57 -41.02
C PRO A 309 -16.98 -6.60 -40.05
N LEU A 310 -16.66 -6.51 -38.73
CA LEU A 310 -17.20 -7.40 -37.73
C LEU A 310 -18.55 -6.88 -37.17
N VAL A 311 -18.90 -5.63 -37.43
CA VAL A 311 -20.16 -5.02 -37.00
C VAL A 311 -21.23 -5.27 -38.06
N LYS A 312 -22.16 -6.19 -37.76
CA LYS A 312 -23.25 -6.55 -38.68
C LYS A 312 -24.31 -5.46 -38.81
N ASP A 313 -24.56 -4.72 -37.74
CA ASP A 313 -25.54 -3.64 -37.67
C ASP A 313 -24.83 -2.30 -37.49
N SER A 314 -24.71 -1.53 -38.55
CA SER A 314 -24.07 -0.22 -38.56
C SER A 314 -24.83 0.84 -37.76
N GLN A 315 -26.13 0.61 -37.43
CA GLN A 315 -26.91 1.53 -36.60
C GLN A 315 -26.39 1.60 -35.16
N ARG A 316 -25.63 0.62 -34.73
CA ARG A 316 -24.94 0.65 -33.42
C ARG A 316 -24.03 1.89 -33.25
N ALA A 317 -23.53 2.46 -34.34
CA ALA A 317 -22.78 3.71 -34.32
C ALA A 317 -23.61 4.90 -33.83
N ASN A 318 -24.94 4.83 -33.90
CA ASN A 318 -25.84 5.93 -33.52
C ASN A 318 -26.32 5.79 -32.05
N ALA A 319 -25.95 4.74 -31.33
CA ALA A 319 -26.25 4.59 -29.91
C ALA A 319 -25.63 5.75 -29.12
N GLU A 320 -26.29 6.19 -28.05
CA GLU A 320 -25.75 7.23 -27.16
C GLU A 320 -24.39 6.79 -26.62
N ARG A 321 -24.27 5.60 -26.06
CA ARG A 321 -23.04 4.97 -25.60
C ARG A 321 -22.76 3.70 -26.41
N PRO A 322 -22.10 3.83 -27.57
CA PRO A 322 -21.87 2.68 -28.42
C PRO A 322 -20.87 1.66 -27.84
N PHE A 323 -19.97 2.11 -26.97
CA PHE A 323 -18.95 1.24 -26.38
C PHE A 323 -19.33 0.77 -24.98
N ARG A 324 -19.38 -0.56 -24.81
CA ARG A 324 -19.56 -1.14 -23.49
C ARG A 324 -18.34 -0.91 -22.60
N LEU A 325 -17.14 -0.95 -23.17
CA LEU A 325 -15.88 -0.76 -22.47
C LEU A 325 -14.87 -0.06 -23.40
N ALA A 326 -14.10 0.88 -22.86
CA ALA A 326 -12.84 1.31 -23.46
C ALA A 326 -11.68 0.70 -22.68
N CYS A 327 -10.71 0.08 -23.35
CA CYS A 327 -9.49 -0.45 -22.77
C CYS A 327 -8.32 0.41 -23.19
N ILE A 328 -7.73 1.15 -22.28
CA ILE A 328 -6.68 2.14 -22.53
C ILE A 328 -5.42 1.77 -21.73
N GLN A 329 -4.29 1.67 -22.40
CA GLN A 329 -2.98 1.57 -21.76
C GLN A 329 -2.57 2.95 -21.27
N LEU A 330 -2.66 3.21 -19.95
CA LEU A 330 -2.38 4.54 -19.39
C LEU A 330 -0.93 4.99 -19.62
N ALA A 331 0.01 4.05 -19.50
CA ALA A 331 1.42 4.33 -19.77
C ALA A 331 2.02 3.25 -20.66
N THR A 332 2.74 3.66 -21.70
CA THR A 332 3.50 2.75 -22.57
C THR A 332 4.89 2.45 -22.00
N TYR A 333 5.55 1.41 -22.50
CA TYR A 333 6.94 1.13 -22.16
C TYR A 333 7.90 2.26 -22.52
N ASP A 334 7.56 3.03 -23.56
CA ASP A 334 8.38 4.12 -24.09
C ASP A 334 8.15 5.44 -23.34
N GLY A 335 7.31 5.43 -22.27
CA GLY A 335 7.09 6.57 -21.39
C GLY A 335 5.99 7.54 -21.82
N THR A 336 5.16 7.20 -22.82
CA THR A 336 3.95 7.97 -23.11
C THR A 336 2.93 7.75 -22.01
N VAL A 337 2.45 8.83 -21.41
CA VAL A 337 1.41 8.82 -20.37
C VAL A 337 0.24 9.68 -20.82
N TYR A 338 -0.98 9.14 -20.76
CA TYR A 338 -2.17 9.91 -21.10
C TYR A 338 -2.66 10.74 -19.94
N ASN A 339 -3.13 11.95 -20.23
CA ASN A 339 -3.93 12.73 -19.31
C ASN A 339 -5.34 12.15 -19.28
N VAL A 340 -5.71 11.53 -18.15
CA VAL A 340 -6.98 10.81 -17.99
C VAL A 340 -8.17 11.73 -18.19
N ARG A 341 -8.14 12.94 -17.62
CA ARG A 341 -9.22 13.92 -17.74
C ARG A 341 -9.50 14.25 -19.21
N LYS A 342 -8.47 14.59 -19.96
CA LYS A 342 -8.60 14.93 -21.38
C LYS A 342 -9.12 13.78 -22.24
N VAL A 343 -8.71 12.55 -21.94
CA VAL A 343 -9.24 11.38 -22.63
C VAL A 343 -10.71 11.15 -22.28
N LEU A 344 -11.09 11.27 -21.00
CA LEU A 344 -12.49 11.13 -20.57
C LEU A 344 -13.40 12.21 -21.16
N GLU A 345 -12.91 13.44 -21.34
CA GLU A 345 -13.63 14.52 -22.05
C GLU A 345 -13.96 14.12 -23.50
N LYS A 346 -13.07 13.37 -24.16
CA LYS A 346 -13.27 12.91 -25.54
C LYS A 346 -14.20 11.68 -25.65
N ILE A 347 -14.03 10.70 -24.80
CA ILE A 347 -14.69 9.40 -24.97
C ILE A 347 -15.63 8.99 -23.82
N GLY A 348 -15.61 9.68 -22.71
CA GLY A 348 -16.36 9.25 -21.51
C GLY A 348 -17.85 9.12 -21.76
N HIS A 349 -18.44 10.04 -22.51
CA HIS A 349 -19.87 10.04 -22.89
C HIS A 349 -20.22 8.93 -23.89
N LEU A 350 -19.25 8.32 -24.57
CA LEU A 350 -19.44 7.23 -25.53
C LEU A 350 -19.31 5.84 -24.91
N CYS A 351 -18.90 5.74 -23.66
CA CYS A 351 -18.58 4.48 -23.00
C CYS A 351 -19.44 4.24 -21.76
N ASP A 352 -19.84 2.99 -21.51
CA ASP A 352 -20.40 2.62 -20.21
C ASP A 352 -19.32 2.54 -19.14
N TYR A 353 -18.15 1.99 -19.53
CA TYR A 353 -17.01 1.81 -18.66
C TYR A 353 -15.69 2.16 -19.37
N VAL A 354 -14.69 2.57 -18.60
CA VAL A 354 -13.31 2.73 -19.07
C VAL A 354 -12.36 1.96 -18.14
N LEU A 355 -11.56 1.08 -18.72
CA LEU A 355 -10.50 0.35 -18.03
C LEU A 355 -9.14 0.98 -18.37
N TRP A 356 -8.47 1.44 -17.35
CA TRP A 356 -7.11 1.97 -17.41
C TRP A 356 -6.12 0.90 -16.98
N ASP A 357 -5.28 0.45 -17.90
CA ASP A 357 -4.15 -0.43 -17.57
C ASP A 357 -2.99 0.42 -17.05
N GLU A 358 -2.85 0.44 -15.73
CA GLU A 358 -1.83 1.18 -14.98
C GLU A 358 -0.68 0.27 -14.52
N ALA A 359 -0.46 -0.86 -15.17
CA ALA A 359 0.53 -1.84 -14.75
C ALA A 359 1.95 -1.26 -14.54
N TRP A 360 2.27 -0.14 -15.19
CA TRP A 360 3.57 0.53 -15.11
C TRP A 360 3.58 1.87 -14.38
N ILE A 361 2.43 2.39 -13.97
CA ILE A 361 2.34 3.76 -13.47
C ILE A 361 1.42 3.89 -12.23
N GLY A 362 1.17 2.84 -11.48
CA GLY A 362 0.31 2.89 -10.28
C GLY A 362 0.72 3.91 -9.21
N TYR A 363 1.93 4.46 -9.28
CA TYR A 363 2.43 5.53 -8.40
C TYR A 363 1.93 6.94 -8.77
N ASN A 364 1.31 7.12 -9.93
CA ASN A 364 0.82 8.42 -10.41
C ASN A 364 -0.17 9.10 -9.44
N ALA A 365 -0.93 8.31 -8.70
CA ALA A 365 -1.86 8.80 -7.70
C ALA A 365 -1.21 9.58 -6.53
N PHE A 366 0.12 9.53 -6.37
CA PHE A 366 0.82 10.01 -5.18
C PHE A 366 1.78 11.18 -5.44
N HIS A 367 1.85 11.70 -6.66
CA HIS A 367 2.77 12.79 -6.98
C HIS A 367 2.08 13.90 -7.78
N PRO A 368 2.25 15.18 -7.41
CA PRO A 368 1.57 16.32 -8.04
C PRO A 368 1.81 16.47 -9.54
N LEU A 369 2.97 15.99 -10.06
CA LEU A 369 3.27 15.99 -11.48
C LEU A 369 2.22 15.23 -12.31
N PHE A 370 1.55 14.26 -11.70
CA PHE A 370 0.56 13.40 -12.34
C PHE A 370 -0.89 13.75 -11.96
N GLU A 371 -1.14 14.99 -11.50
CA GLU A 371 -2.50 15.50 -11.40
C GLU A 371 -3.23 15.23 -12.74
N ASP A 372 -4.49 14.87 -12.73
CA ASP A 372 -5.28 14.48 -13.92
C ASP A 372 -4.80 13.19 -14.68
N HIS A 373 -3.74 12.53 -14.23
CA HIS A 373 -3.22 11.31 -14.86
C HIS A 373 -3.59 10.03 -14.08
N SER A 374 -4.24 10.16 -12.92
CA SER A 374 -4.74 9.01 -12.15
C SER A 374 -6.27 8.96 -12.20
N PRO A 375 -6.88 7.90 -12.74
CA PRO A 375 -8.34 7.81 -12.85
C PRO A 375 -9.05 7.80 -11.49
N MET A 376 -8.40 7.28 -10.45
CA MET A 376 -8.97 7.19 -9.10
C MET A 376 -8.81 8.48 -8.28
N ARG A 377 -8.15 9.51 -8.81
CA ARG A 377 -7.95 10.80 -8.13
C ARG A 377 -8.76 11.95 -8.74
N LEU A 378 -9.59 11.66 -9.71
CA LEU A 378 -10.49 12.65 -10.29
C LEU A 378 -11.70 12.85 -9.35
N GLU A 379 -11.77 14.00 -8.70
CA GLU A 379 -12.79 14.28 -7.65
C GLU A 379 -14.14 14.73 -8.21
N ASP A 380 -14.20 15.21 -9.45
CA ASP A 380 -15.34 15.87 -10.06
C ASP A 380 -16.11 15.00 -11.07
N LEU A 381 -16.05 13.70 -10.89
CA LEU A 381 -16.77 12.75 -11.74
C LEU A 381 -18.27 12.79 -11.45
N GLY A 382 -19.02 13.32 -12.40
CA GLY A 382 -20.49 13.38 -12.31
C GLY A 382 -21.16 12.03 -12.69
N PRO A 383 -22.46 11.87 -12.43
CA PRO A 383 -23.20 10.64 -12.69
C PRO A 383 -23.31 10.27 -14.20
N GLN A 384 -22.96 11.21 -15.07
CA GLN A 384 -22.92 10.99 -16.53
C GLN A 384 -21.60 10.40 -17.01
N MET A 385 -20.59 10.36 -16.14
CA MET A 385 -19.29 9.77 -16.47
C MET A 385 -19.39 8.23 -16.51
N PRO A 386 -18.51 7.55 -17.28
CA PRO A 386 -18.45 6.11 -17.29
C PRO A 386 -17.97 5.56 -15.94
N GLY A 387 -18.31 4.31 -15.63
CA GLY A 387 -17.63 3.61 -14.54
C GLY A 387 -16.15 3.41 -14.85
N LEU A 388 -15.27 3.64 -13.88
CA LEU A 388 -13.83 3.56 -14.08
C LEU A 388 -13.24 2.31 -13.42
N PHE A 389 -12.37 1.62 -14.13
CA PHE A 389 -11.53 0.55 -13.60
C PHE A 389 -10.06 0.94 -13.77
N SER A 390 -9.26 0.67 -12.74
CA SER A 390 -7.81 0.72 -12.80
C SER A 390 -7.24 -0.65 -12.47
N THR A 391 -6.29 -1.12 -13.25
CA THR A 391 -5.56 -2.37 -12.98
C THR A 391 -4.08 -2.10 -12.83
N GLN A 392 -3.49 -2.51 -11.71
CA GLN A 392 -2.12 -2.19 -11.33
C GLN A 392 -1.31 -3.46 -11.05
N SER A 393 0.01 -3.39 -11.30
CA SER A 393 0.97 -4.42 -10.91
C SER A 393 1.83 -3.90 -9.77
N VAL A 394 1.51 -4.28 -8.55
CA VAL A 394 2.25 -3.84 -7.36
C VAL A 394 3.72 -4.29 -7.39
N HIS A 395 4.01 -5.44 -8.00
CA HIS A 395 5.38 -5.97 -8.13
C HIS A 395 6.27 -5.17 -9.09
N LYS A 396 5.73 -4.31 -9.96
CA LYS A 396 6.54 -3.53 -10.90
C LYS A 396 7.03 -2.23 -10.27
N GLN A 397 6.13 -1.46 -9.69
CA GLN A 397 6.42 -0.11 -9.19
C GLN A 397 6.15 0.06 -7.69
N GLY A 398 5.43 -0.86 -7.05
CA GLY A 398 5.05 -0.80 -5.64
C GLY A 398 5.86 -1.72 -4.72
N ALA A 399 7.02 -2.22 -5.16
CA ALA A 399 7.91 -3.10 -4.38
C ALA A 399 7.27 -4.41 -3.84
N GLY A 400 6.18 -4.85 -4.45
CA GLY A 400 5.56 -6.15 -4.14
C GLY A 400 6.37 -7.34 -4.68
N PHE A 401 6.10 -8.53 -4.15
CA PHE A 401 6.63 -9.77 -4.72
C PHE A 401 6.10 -9.98 -6.14
N SER A 402 6.86 -10.74 -6.95
CA SER A 402 6.48 -11.05 -8.33
C SER A 402 5.08 -11.66 -8.39
N GLN A 403 4.31 -11.25 -9.39
CA GLN A 403 2.90 -11.63 -9.64
C GLN A 403 1.86 -10.97 -8.69
N ALA A 404 2.24 -9.94 -7.96
CA ALA A 404 1.30 -9.13 -7.19
C ALA A 404 0.63 -8.05 -8.07
#